data_7317e0d002690b411d8bd7883c5ad407
#
_entry.id   7317e0d002690b411d8bd7883c5ad407
#
_cell.length_a   1.000
_cell.length_b   1.000
_cell.length_c   1.000
_cell.angle_alpha   90.00
_cell.angle_beta   90.00
_cell.angle_gamma   90.00
#
_symmetry.space_group_name_H-M   'P 1'
#
loop_
_entity.id
_entity.type
_entity.pdbx_description
1 polymer ?
#
loop_
_entity_poly.entity_id
_entity_poly.type
_entity_poly.pdbx_seq_one_letter_code
_entity_poly.pdbx_strand_id
1 'polypeptide(L)'
;MMKFIHKLTIVLALGGICGLAACSDDDQGFLKRNLREMSFPYVESSDTFTIRATGDWQISDTPDSREWTNAYGWVHVDQLSGKGDPGTYQKVTVTCDQNTSEERNATIYLHGCGEENVAIAIRQDNGIFEWKPFDNGQQFDVSGMLKLNAEAGAKLRIPYIKALGTEKYTVTVTQTGGDGITAASGSYSLPTAGNGYIEVPLTGTATKQGIVTFAVKATDEAGAEKDFGSVSTIVRAGFDAQGEELPLLTQNFGKFPWGGDCIGQKAGVTTADKTVANLSLDNETVSVSA
;
A
#
# COMPACT_ATOMS: atom_id res chain seq x y z
N MET A 1 -4.20 14.33 19.22
CA MET A 1 -3.73 12.95 19.49
C MET A 1 -4.81 11.99 19.00
N MET A 2 -4.80 11.68 17.73
CA MET A 2 -5.86 10.89 17.08
C MET A 2 -5.23 9.56 16.63
N LYS A 3 -5.62 8.48 17.32
CA LYS A 3 -5.16 7.12 17.00
C LYS A 3 -5.88 6.67 15.71
N PHE A 4 -5.15 6.59 14.61
CA PHE A 4 -5.61 5.87 13.42
C PHE A 4 -5.52 4.37 13.71
N ILE A 5 -6.66 3.77 13.96
CA ILE A 5 -6.80 2.33 14.00
C ILE A 5 -6.91 1.87 12.55
N HIS A 6 -5.85 1.23 12.06
CA HIS A 6 -5.90 0.52 10.78
C HIS A 6 -6.90 -0.63 10.95
N LYS A 7 -8.06 -0.49 10.35
CA LYS A 7 -8.98 -1.59 10.20
C LYS A 7 -8.42 -2.54 9.14
N LEU A 8 -7.78 -3.58 9.63
CA LEU A 8 -7.53 -4.77 8.83
C LEU A 8 -8.91 -5.33 8.41
N THR A 9 -9.27 -5.12 7.17
CA THR A 9 -10.52 -5.66 6.62
C THR A 9 -10.30 -7.13 6.35
N ILE A 10 -10.64 -7.96 7.33
CA ILE A 10 -10.76 -9.41 7.12
C ILE A 10 -11.99 -9.59 6.23
N VAL A 11 -11.76 -9.95 4.97
CA VAL A 11 -12.83 -10.41 4.08
C VAL A 11 -13.26 -11.79 4.58
N LEU A 12 -14.29 -11.81 5.39
CA LEU A 12 -14.99 -13.05 5.74
C LEU A 12 -15.73 -13.52 4.48
N ALA A 13 -15.16 -14.50 3.77
CA ALA A 13 -15.88 -15.24 2.76
C ALA A 13 -17.00 -16.03 3.45
N LEU A 14 -18.25 -15.58 3.29
CA LEU A 14 -19.43 -16.36 3.66
C LEU A 14 -19.46 -17.60 2.78
N GLY A 15 -18.95 -18.71 3.28
CA GLY A 15 -19.13 -20.02 2.69
C GLY A 15 -20.58 -20.47 2.83
N GLY A 16 -21.26 -20.59 1.69
CA GLY A 16 -22.62 -21.07 1.62
C GLY A 16 -22.80 -22.42 2.30
N ILE A 17 -23.79 -22.51 3.15
CA ILE A 17 -24.31 -23.74 3.75
C ILE A 17 -25.00 -24.53 2.64
N CYS A 18 -24.32 -25.51 2.07
CA CYS A 18 -24.98 -26.53 1.24
C CYS A 18 -25.55 -27.63 2.11
N GLY A 19 -26.85 -27.83 1.89
CA GLY A 19 -27.73 -28.66 2.65
C GLY A 19 -27.27 -30.09 2.86
N LEU A 20 -27.55 -30.59 4.05
CA LEU A 20 -27.42 -31.97 4.47
C LEU A 20 -28.49 -32.82 3.75
N ALA A 21 -28.08 -33.58 2.76
CA ALA A 21 -28.82 -34.76 2.39
C ALA A 21 -28.39 -35.89 3.34
N ALA A 22 -29.27 -36.22 4.27
CA ALA A 22 -29.09 -37.39 5.11
C ALA A 22 -29.36 -38.65 4.26
N CYS A 23 -28.32 -39.38 3.92
CA CYS A 23 -28.38 -40.79 3.62
C CYS A 23 -27.88 -41.56 4.84
N SER A 24 -28.76 -42.26 5.49
CA SER A 24 -28.43 -43.23 6.53
C SER A 24 -27.91 -44.48 5.87
N ASP A 25 -26.59 -44.67 5.94
CA ASP A 25 -25.95 -46.00 5.88
C ASP A 25 -25.01 -46.04 7.08
N ASP A 26 -25.37 -46.83 8.07
CA ASP A 26 -24.89 -46.71 9.45
C ASP A 26 -23.50 -47.35 9.69
N ASP A 27 -22.72 -47.70 8.67
CA ASP A 27 -21.41 -48.32 8.85
C ASP A 27 -20.27 -47.77 7.99
N GLN A 28 -20.48 -46.68 7.24
CA GLN A 28 -19.40 -46.06 6.49
C GLN A 28 -18.73 -44.97 7.35
N GLY A 29 -17.47 -45.18 7.68
CA GLY A 29 -16.67 -44.17 8.31
C GLY A 29 -16.68 -42.87 7.50
N PHE A 30 -16.50 -41.72 8.12
CA PHE A 30 -16.41 -40.43 7.43
C PHE A 30 -15.14 -39.67 7.84
N LEU A 31 -14.63 -38.89 6.88
CA LEU A 31 -13.60 -37.88 7.06
C LEU A 31 -14.10 -36.55 6.47
N LYS A 32 -14.33 -35.56 7.30
CA LYS A 32 -14.87 -34.25 6.88
C LYS A 32 -13.95 -33.13 7.29
N ARG A 33 -13.82 -32.14 6.42
CA ARG A 33 -13.15 -30.88 6.66
C ARG A 33 -14.11 -29.71 6.50
N ASN A 34 -13.84 -28.62 7.21
CA ASN A 34 -14.65 -27.39 7.09
C ASN A 34 -14.23 -26.49 5.91
N LEU A 35 -12.97 -26.58 5.45
CA LEU A 35 -12.46 -25.75 4.35
C LEU A 35 -11.98 -26.62 3.20
N ARG A 36 -12.13 -26.15 1.97
CA ARG A 36 -11.58 -26.76 0.74
C ARG A 36 -10.39 -25.98 0.22
N GLU A 37 -10.27 -24.73 0.65
CA GLU A 37 -9.24 -23.81 0.22
C GLU A 37 -8.86 -22.90 1.40
N MET A 38 -7.58 -22.54 1.47
CA MET A 38 -7.03 -21.57 2.41
C MET A 38 -6.20 -20.57 1.63
N SER A 39 -6.39 -19.28 1.92
CA SER A 39 -5.66 -18.19 1.27
C SER A 39 -4.82 -17.46 2.29
N PHE A 40 -3.56 -17.27 1.97
CA PHE A 40 -2.57 -16.63 2.83
C PHE A 40 -2.01 -15.37 2.17
N PRO A 41 -1.74 -14.32 2.95
CA PRO A 41 -0.99 -13.17 2.47
C PRO A 41 0.47 -13.57 2.18
N TYR A 42 1.20 -12.71 1.49
CA TYR A 42 2.61 -12.95 1.17
C TYR A 42 3.55 -12.93 2.40
N VAL A 43 3.16 -12.30 3.49
CA VAL A 43 3.90 -12.36 4.77
C VAL A 43 3.69 -13.70 5.45
N GLU A 44 4.64 -14.10 6.28
CA GLU A 44 4.47 -15.29 7.13
C GLU A 44 3.16 -15.20 7.90
N SER A 45 2.36 -16.24 7.82
CA SER A 45 1.03 -16.26 8.44
C SER A 45 0.52 -17.66 8.67
N SER A 46 -0.38 -17.79 9.64
CA SER A 46 -1.01 -19.05 9.98
C SER A 46 -2.54 -18.91 9.97
N ASP A 47 -3.20 -19.96 9.52
CA ASP A 47 -4.64 -20.11 9.60
C ASP A 47 -5.00 -21.56 9.93
N THR A 48 -6.25 -21.83 10.25
CA THR A 48 -6.68 -23.11 10.76
C THR A 48 -7.89 -23.66 10.04
N PHE A 49 -7.88 -24.98 9.86
CA PHE A 49 -9.06 -25.72 9.48
C PHE A 49 -9.40 -26.79 10.52
N THR A 50 -10.55 -27.41 10.39
CA THR A 50 -10.98 -28.45 11.32
C THR A 50 -11.28 -29.75 10.59
N ILE A 51 -10.93 -30.86 11.24
CA ILE A 51 -11.20 -32.22 10.81
C ILE A 51 -12.20 -32.85 11.79
N ARG A 52 -13.16 -33.59 11.26
CA ARG A 52 -14.03 -34.48 12.00
C ARG A 52 -14.03 -35.84 11.31
N ALA A 53 -13.68 -36.88 12.03
CA ALA A 53 -13.49 -38.23 11.47
C ALA A 53 -13.98 -39.31 12.43
N THR A 54 -14.44 -40.43 11.91
CA THR A 54 -14.82 -41.62 12.71
C THR A 54 -13.65 -42.49 13.08
N GLY A 55 -12.53 -42.37 12.36
CA GLY A 55 -11.31 -43.17 12.57
C GLY A 55 -10.06 -42.32 12.44
N ASP A 56 -8.91 -42.94 12.59
CA ASP A 56 -7.62 -42.27 12.48
C ASP A 56 -7.45 -41.63 11.11
N TRP A 57 -6.83 -40.44 11.11
CA TRP A 57 -6.56 -39.66 9.91
C TRP A 57 -5.10 -39.22 9.81
N GLN A 58 -4.66 -38.94 8.60
CA GLN A 58 -3.32 -38.44 8.27
C GLN A 58 -3.41 -37.31 7.25
N ILE A 59 -2.38 -36.46 7.23
CA ILE A 59 -2.19 -35.40 6.27
C ILE A 59 -0.90 -35.67 5.50
N SER A 60 -0.95 -35.53 4.19
CA SER A 60 0.20 -35.55 3.30
C SER A 60 0.24 -34.32 2.40
N ASP A 61 1.37 -34.13 1.76
CA ASP A 61 1.60 -33.07 0.76
C ASP A 61 1.67 -33.59 -0.68
N THR A 62 1.42 -34.89 -0.85
CA THR A 62 1.33 -35.57 -2.15
C THR A 62 0.15 -36.53 -2.18
N PRO A 63 -0.55 -36.70 -3.31
CA PRO A 63 -1.74 -37.57 -3.38
C PRO A 63 -1.40 -39.04 -3.30
N ASP A 64 -0.17 -39.43 -3.66
CA ASP A 64 0.25 -40.85 -3.77
C ASP A 64 0.90 -41.37 -2.49
N SER A 65 0.98 -40.59 -1.46
CA SER A 65 1.59 -40.95 -0.17
C SER A 65 0.72 -40.48 0.99
N ARG A 66 0.75 -41.19 2.07
CA ARG A 66 0.17 -40.76 3.35
C ARG A 66 1.19 -40.06 4.24
N GLU A 67 2.45 -40.01 3.82
CA GLU A 67 3.52 -39.37 4.57
C GLU A 67 3.71 -37.93 4.12
N TRP A 68 4.03 -37.07 5.06
CA TRP A 68 4.44 -35.72 4.79
C TRP A 68 5.88 -35.72 4.29
N THR A 69 6.10 -35.27 3.06
CA THR A 69 7.41 -35.24 2.41
C THR A 69 8.08 -33.87 2.41
N ASN A 70 7.36 -32.84 2.83
CA ASN A 70 7.76 -31.45 2.74
C ASN A 70 8.02 -30.99 1.29
N ALA A 71 7.20 -31.47 0.36
CA ALA A 71 7.34 -31.24 -1.07
C ALA A 71 7.34 -29.74 -1.44
N TYR A 72 6.63 -28.94 -0.69
CA TYR A 72 6.52 -27.49 -0.95
C TYR A 72 7.57 -26.67 -0.21
N GLY A 73 8.10 -27.14 0.92
CA GLY A 73 9.13 -26.47 1.71
C GLY A 73 8.69 -25.20 2.44
N TRP A 74 7.56 -24.60 2.06
CA TRP A 74 7.05 -23.33 2.59
C TRP A 74 5.68 -23.45 3.27
N VAL A 75 5.10 -24.66 3.26
CA VAL A 75 3.85 -24.97 3.97
C VAL A 75 4.17 -25.88 5.13
N HIS A 76 3.76 -25.50 6.31
CA HIS A 76 3.96 -26.26 7.54
C HIS A 76 2.62 -26.56 8.18
N VAL A 77 2.47 -27.75 8.70
CA VAL A 77 1.27 -28.23 9.38
C VAL A 77 1.65 -28.67 10.77
N ASP A 78 0.95 -28.17 11.79
CA ASP A 78 1.28 -28.43 13.20
C ASP A 78 0.95 -29.86 13.63
N GLN A 79 -0.01 -30.52 12.96
CA GLN A 79 -0.45 -31.88 13.28
C GLN A 79 -0.69 -32.67 12.00
N LEU A 80 0.12 -33.70 11.76
CA LEU A 80 0.06 -34.50 10.55
C LEU A 80 -0.82 -35.77 10.69
N SER A 81 -1.31 -36.07 11.88
CA SER A 81 -2.19 -37.24 12.12
C SER A 81 -3.02 -37.03 13.38
N GLY A 82 -4.12 -37.74 13.48
CA GLY A 82 -4.97 -37.71 14.67
C GLY A 82 -5.84 -38.94 14.82
N LYS A 83 -6.39 -39.09 16.02
CA LYS A 83 -7.38 -40.11 16.34
C LYS A 83 -8.77 -39.64 15.92
N GLY A 84 -9.57 -40.55 15.38
CA GLY A 84 -10.94 -40.26 15.08
C GLY A 84 -11.79 -39.97 16.32
N ASP A 85 -12.57 -38.93 16.25
CA ASP A 85 -13.61 -38.60 17.22
C ASP A 85 -14.77 -37.97 16.46
N PRO A 86 -15.86 -38.71 16.23
CA PRO A 86 -17.01 -38.23 15.48
C PRO A 86 -17.77 -37.12 16.18
N GLY A 87 -17.55 -36.90 17.48
CA GLY A 87 -18.16 -35.83 18.28
C GLY A 87 -17.36 -34.55 18.31
N THR A 88 -16.09 -34.59 17.93
CA THR A 88 -15.17 -33.48 18.12
C THR A 88 -14.58 -32.97 16.80
N TYR A 89 -14.51 -31.66 16.66
CA TYR A 89 -13.76 -30.98 15.59
C TYR A 89 -12.31 -30.79 16.05
N GLN A 90 -11.39 -31.50 15.41
CA GLN A 90 -9.96 -31.37 15.67
C GLN A 90 -9.40 -30.23 14.82
N LYS A 91 -8.70 -29.32 15.43
CA LYS A 91 -8.14 -28.12 14.81
C LYS A 91 -6.73 -28.44 14.31
N VAL A 92 -6.45 -28.08 13.07
CA VAL A 92 -5.13 -28.18 12.45
C VAL A 92 -4.73 -26.78 11.98
N THR A 93 -3.51 -26.38 12.31
CA THR A 93 -2.93 -25.10 11.91
C THR A 93 -2.02 -25.30 10.71
N VAL A 94 -2.23 -24.51 9.69
CA VAL A 94 -1.34 -24.39 8.54
C VAL A 94 -0.60 -23.07 8.64
N THR A 95 0.72 -23.12 8.54
CA THR A 95 1.58 -21.93 8.48
C THR A 95 2.27 -21.90 7.12
N CYS A 96 2.23 -20.74 6.49
CA CYS A 96 2.96 -20.46 5.26
C CYS A 96 4.10 -19.49 5.55
N ASP A 97 5.30 -19.87 5.11
CA ASP A 97 6.46 -18.97 5.16
C ASP A 97 6.25 -17.77 4.27
N GLN A 98 6.98 -16.69 4.57
CA GLN A 98 7.01 -15.49 3.76
C GLN A 98 7.28 -15.80 2.28
N ASN A 99 6.51 -15.19 1.40
CA ASN A 99 6.69 -15.24 -0.05
C ASN A 99 7.29 -13.93 -0.55
N THR A 100 8.41 -13.98 -1.24
CA THR A 100 9.06 -12.82 -1.90
C THR A 100 9.03 -12.94 -3.43
N SER A 101 8.24 -13.87 -3.94
CA SER A 101 8.14 -14.20 -5.36
C SER A 101 6.71 -14.11 -5.85
N GLU A 102 6.44 -14.68 -7.01
CA GLU A 102 5.10 -14.79 -7.56
C GLU A 102 4.15 -15.57 -6.64
N GLU A 103 2.86 -15.45 -6.93
CA GLU A 103 1.83 -16.26 -6.27
C GLU A 103 2.20 -17.74 -6.34
N ARG A 104 2.01 -18.44 -5.22
CA ARG A 104 2.33 -19.88 -5.15
C ARG A 104 1.17 -20.65 -4.58
N ASN A 105 1.07 -21.90 -5.02
CA ASN A 105 0.00 -22.81 -4.67
C ASN A 105 0.55 -24.12 -4.17
N ALA A 106 -0.16 -24.72 -3.23
CA ALA A 106 0.09 -26.06 -2.71
C ALA A 106 -1.23 -26.80 -2.53
N THR A 107 -1.17 -28.08 -2.34
CA THR A 107 -2.33 -28.89 -1.98
C THR A 107 -1.92 -29.88 -0.90
N ILE A 108 -2.66 -29.91 0.19
CA ILE A 108 -2.53 -30.94 1.21
C ILE A 108 -3.69 -31.91 1.11
N TYR A 109 -3.44 -33.14 1.47
CA TYR A 109 -4.39 -34.26 1.31
C TYR A 109 -4.67 -34.88 2.66
N LEU A 110 -5.94 -35.11 2.96
CA LEU A 110 -6.38 -35.86 4.13
C LEU A 110 -6.73 -37.29 3.72
N HIS A 111 -6.32 -38.24 4.53
CA HIS A 111 -6.53 -39.65 4.36
C HIS A 111 -7.12 -40.24 5.62
N GLY A 112 -8.03 -41.20 5.50
CA GLY A 112 -8.60 -41.94 6.62
C GLY A 112 -10.07 -42.28 6.41
N CYS A 113 -10.58 -43.21 7.20
CA CYS A 113 -11.99 -43.62 7.19
C CYS A 113 -12.50 -44.12 5.82
N GLY A 114 -11.64 -44.70 5.00
CA GLY A 114 -11.99 -45.12 3.64
C GLY A 114 -11.95 -43.97 2.61
N GLU A 115 -11.76 -42.74 3.03
CA GLU A 115 -11.54 -41.58 2.15
C GLU A 115 -10.05 -41.39 1.88
N GLU A 116 -9.69 -41.18 0.64
CA GLU A 116 -8.34 -40.89 0.21
C GLU A 116 -8.30 -39.59 -0.59
N ASN A 117 -7.20 -38.88 -0.42
CA ASN A 117 -6.92 -37.68 -1.20
C ASN A 117 -8.00 -36.56 -1.06
N VAL A 118 -8.53 -36.35 0.15
CA VAL A 118 -9.46 -35.27 0.41
C VAL A 118 -8.67 -33.95 0.44
N ALA A 119 -8.58 -33.30 -0.71
CA ALA A 119 -7.69 -32.18 -0.95
C ALA A 119 -8.11 -30.88 -0.26
N ILE A 120 -7.15 -30.13 0.27
CA ILE A 120 -7.30 -28.72 0.66
C ILE A 120 -6.29 -27.92 -0.16
N ALA A 121 -6.77 -27.01 -0.99
CA ALA A 121 -5.92 -26.12 -1.74
C ALA A 121 -5.38 -25.01 -0.82
N ILE A 122 -4.11 -24.66 -1.00
CA ILE A 122 -3.44 -23.57 -0.30
C ILE A 122 -2.93 -22.62 -1.36
N ARG A 123 -3.33 -21.36 -1.25
CA ARG A 123 -2.87 -20.30 -2.11
C ARG A 123 -2.18 -19.24 -1.27
N GLN A 124 -1.02 -18.77 -1.71
CA GLN A 124 -0.34 -17.64 -1.09
C GLN A 124 -0.08 -16.55 -2.10
N ASP A 125 -0.41 -15.32 -1.70
CA ASP A 125 -0.28 -14.15 -2.56
C ASP A 125 1.16 -13.92 -3.01
N ASN A 126 1.28 -13.29 -4.18
CA ASN A 126 2.53 -12.75 -4.70
C ASN A 126 3.10 -11.70 -3.73
N GLY A 127 4.37 -11.84 -3.39
CA GLY A 127 5.11 -10.98 -2.46
C GLY A 127 6.21 -10.14 -3.10
N ILE A 128 6.20 -9.94 -4.42
CA ILE A 128 7.21 -9.14 -5.10
C ILE A 128 7.07 -7.68 -4.69
N PHE A 129 8.12 -7.14 -4.09
CA PHE A 129 8.21 -5.72 -3.75
C PHE A 129 8.24 -4.85 -5.02
N GLU A 130 7.49 -3.76 -5.01
CA GLU A 130 7.48 -2.83 -6.11
C GLU A 130 7.42 -1.37 -5.63
N TRP A 131 8.16 -0.50 -6.32
CA TRP A 131 8.02 0.94 -6.20
C TRP A 131 6.84 1.41 -7.04
N LYS A 132 5.68 1.45 -6.46
CA LYS A 132 4.50 1.99 -7.14
C LYS A 132 3.44 2.49 -6.16
N PRO A 133 2.57 3.40 -6.59
CA PRO A 133 1.41 3.81 -5.82
C PRO A 133 0.49 2.63 -5.52
N PHE A 134 -0.04 2.58 -4.30
CA PHE A 134 -1.06 1.62 -3.87
C PHE A 134 -2.43 2.25 -3.72
N ASP A 135 -2.47 3.56 -3.84
CA ASP A 135 -3.68 4.39 -3.93
C ASP A 135 -3.70 5.07 -5.31
N ASN A 136 -4.68 5.91 -5.56
CA ASN A 136 -4.75 6.69 -6.82
C ASN A 136 -3.72 7.84 -6.85
N GLY A 137 -2.70 7.79 -6.03
CA GLY A 137 -1.65 8.78 -5.92
C GLY A 137 -0.64 8.75 -7.06
N GLN A 138 0.25 9.71 -7.04
CA GLN A 138 1.34 9.80 -7.99
C GLN A 138 2.48 8.85 -7.60
N GLN A 139 3.30 8.48 -8.58
CA GLN A 139 4.49 7.66 -8.34
C GLN A 139 5.48 8.27 -7.34
N PHE A 140 5.44 9.60 -7.20
CA PHE A 140 6.32 10.36 -6.34
C PHE A 140 5.74 11.75 -6.21
N ASP A 141 5.56 12.25 -5.00
CA ASP A 141 4.95 13.56 -4.76
C ASP A 141 5.56 14.34 -3.59
N VAL A 142 5.14 15.59 -3.47
CA VAL A 142 5.36 16.43 -2.30
C VAL A 142 4.04 16.55 -1.55
N SER A 143 3.98 15.99 -0.36
CA SER A 143 2.83 16.17 0.54
C SER A 143 3.02 17.36 1.46
N GLY A 144 2.03 18.22 1.52
CA GLY A 144 2.07 19.44 2.30
C GLY A 144 2.35 20.68 1.45
N MET A 145 2.45 21.82 2.11
CA MET A 145 2.66 23.12 1.46
C MET A 145 3.92 23.78 1.97
N LEU A 146 4.67 24.39 1.07
CA LEU A 146 5.78 25.27 1.40
C LEU A 146 5.29 26.72 1.37
N LYS A 147 5.54 27.44 2.44
CA LYS A 147 5.17 28.85 2.57
C LYS A 147 6.40 29.71 2.80
N LEU A 148 6.41 30.90 2.23
CA LEU A 148 7.45 31.89 2.45
C LEU A 148 7.50 32.28 3.94
N ASN A 149 8.69 32.40 4.48
CA ASN A 149 8.96 32.77 5.87
C ASN A 149 8.31 31.86 6.93
N ALA A 150 7.98 30.64 6.55
CA ALA A 150 7.45 29.63 7.44
C ALA A 150 8.31 28.36 7.39
N GLU A 151 8.33 27.63 8.49
CA GLU A 151 8.98 26.33 8.56
C GLU A 151 8.35 25.36 7.56
N ALA A 152 9.17 24.56 6.89
CA ALA A 152 8.72 23.59 5.92
C ALA A 152 7.95 22.47 6.62
N GLY A 153 6.64 22.42 6.44
CA GLY A 153 5.76 21.35 6.95
C GLY A 153 5.43 20.30 5.89
N ALA A 154 6.29 20.13 4.90
CA ALA A 154 6.07 19.22 3.77
C ALA A 154 7.05 18.04 3.79
N LYS A 155 6.72 17.01 3.03
CA LYS A 155 7.52 15.80 2.88
C LYS A 155 7.51 15.34 1.43
N LEU A 156 8.61 14.75 0.96
CA LEU A 156 8.58 13.94 -0.25
C LEU A 156 8.04 12.56 0.11
N ARG A 157 7.15 12.01 -0.72
CA ARG A 157 6.57 10.69 -0.51
C ARG A 157 6.90 9.78 -1.69
N ILE A 158 7.53 8.66 -1.39
CA ILE A 158 7.93 7.65 -2.35
C ILE A 158 7.12 6.39 -2.05
N PRO A 159 6.12 6.03 -2.87
CA PRO A 159 5.24 4.91 -2.59
C PRO A 159 5.90 3.56 -2.89
N TYR A 160 5.55 2.59 -2.09
CA TYR A 160 5.92 1.20 -2.29
C TYR A 160 4.77 0.25 -1.94
N ILE A 161 4.83 -0.94 -2.48
CA ILE A 161 3.93 -2.04 -2.13
C ILE A 161 4.71 -3.28 -1.74
N LYS A 162 4.09 -4.11 -0.92
CA LYS A 162 4.58 -5.43 -0.52
C LYS A 162 5.94 -5.44 0.15
N ALA A 163 6.22 -4.41 0.95
CA ALA A 163 7.37 -4.44 1.82
C ALA A 163 7.24 -5.52 2.90
N LEU A 164 8.37 -6.01 3.37
CA LEU A 164 8.45 -6.99 4.46
C LEU A 164 8.60 -6.33 5.83
N GLY A 165 8.89 -5.03 5.86
CA GLY A 165 9.13 -4.27 7.08
C GLY A 165 10.57 -4.36 7.59
N THR A 166 11.47 -4.93 6.81
CA THR A 166 12.88 -5.10 7.17
C THR A 166 13.83 -4.39 6.23
N GLU A 167 13.34 -3.94 5.09
CA GLU A 167 14.14 -3.33 4.04
C GLU A 167 14.65 -1.95 4.45
N LYS A 168 15.84 -1.63 3.97
CA LYS A 168 16.49 -0.33 4.15
C LYS A 168 16.96 0.19 2.81
N TYR A 169 16.78 1.49 2.63
CA TYR A 169 17.19 2.20 1.43
C TYR A 169 17.94 3.47 1.80
N THR A 170 19.00 3.76 1.07
CA THR A 170 19.63 5.08 1.11
C THR A 170 18.94 5.96 0.07
N VAL A 171 18.23 6.99 0.53
CA VAL A 171 17.57 7.96 -0.33
C VAL A 171 18.47 9.17 -0.53
N THR A 172 18.77 9.49 -1.78
CA THR A 172 19.51 10.66 -2.19
C THR A 172 18.56 11.65 -2.85
N VAL A 173 18.55 12.88 -2.37
CA VAL A 173 17.73 13.96 -2.91
C VAL A 173 18.65 15.06 -3.45
N THR A 174 18.48 15.40 -4.72
CA THR A 174 19.09 16.57 -5.33
C THR A 174 18.03 17.66 -5.48
N GLN A 175 18.25 18.80 -4.85
CA GLN A 175 17.31 19.92 -4.82
C GLN A 175 17.78 21.04 -5.73
N THR A 176 16.82 21.66 -6.44
CA THR A 176 17.04 22.89 -7.21
C THR A 176 15.98 23.90 -6.83
N GLY A 177 16.39 25.10 -6.47
CA GLY A 177 15.50 26.13 -5.92
C GLY A 177 15.14 25.89 -4.44
N GLY A 178 14.23 26.68 -3.91
CA GLY A 178 13.76 26.54 -2.53
C GLY A 178 14.77 27.03 -1.50
N ASP A 179 15.30 28.21 -1.67
CA ASP A 179 16.27 28.82 -0.75
C ASP A 179 15.76 28.76 0.70
N GLY A 180 16.58 28.22 1.60
CA GLY A 180 16.26 28.03 3.00
C GLY A 180 15.53 26.72 3.34
N ILE A 181 15.20 25.89 2.34
CA ILE A 181 14.62 24.55 2.54
C ILE A 181 15.68 23.48 2.26
N THR A 182 15.60 22.40 2.99
CA THR A 182 16.49 21.24 2.80
C THR A 182 15.67 19.96 2.84
N ALA A 183 15.89 19.10 1.87
CA ALA A 183 15.42 17.71 1.89
C ALA A 183 16.50 16.80 2.50
N ALA A 184 16.14 15.97 3.45
CA ALA A 184 17.09 15.11 4.12
C ALA A 184 17.42 13.87 3.28
N SER A 185 18.61 13.84 2.65
CA SER A 185 19.17 12.58 2.14
C SER A 185 19.62 11.70 3.32
N GLY A 186 19.41 10.40 3.23
CA GLY A 186 19.79 9.50 4.31
C GLY A 186 19.27 8.07 4.18
N SER A 187 19.45 7.30 5.23
CA SER A 187 18.96 5.93 5.30
C SER A 187 17.54 5.91 5.85
N TYR A 188 16.65 5.22 5.14
CA TYR A 188 15.25 5.04 5.48
C TYR A 188 14.93 3.56 5.55
N SER A 189 14.29 3.15 6.65
CA SER A 189 13.76 1.80 6.80
C SER A 189 12.28 1.79 6.43
N LEU A 190 11.82 0.69 5.84
CA LEU A 190 10.39 0.44 5.68
C LEU A 190 9.86 -0.15 6.99
N PRO A 191 9.09 0.60 7.79
CA PRO A 191 8.86 0.25 9.20
C PRO A 191 7.83 -0.85 9.40
N THR A 192 7.06 -1.19 8.36
CA THR A 192 5.98 -2.16 8.45
C THR A 192 5.86 -2.94 7.15
N ALA A 193 5.51 -4.21 7.26
CA ALA A 193 5.12 -5.00 6.11
C ALA A 193 3.86 -4.40 5.45
N GLY A 194 3.76 -4.52 4.14
CA GLY A 194 2.62 -4.01 3.38
C GLY A 194 2.96 -2.88 2.44
N ASN A 195 1.99 -2.01 2.25
CA ASN A 195 2.09 -0.86 1.36
C ASN A 195 2.34 0.41 2.19
N GLY A 196 3.11 1.34 1.65
CA GLY A 196 3.42 2.57 2.37
C GLY A 196 4.19 3.59 1.54
N TYR A 197 4.75 4.55 2.27
CA TYR A 197 5.62 5.58 1.72
C TYR A 197 6.92 5.64 2.49
N ILE A 198 8.05 5.82 1.78
CA ILE A 198 9.18 6.48 2.39
C ILE A 198 8.83 7.96 2.43
N GLU A 199 8.87 8.56 3.59
CA GLU A 199 8.64 9.98 3.79
C GLU A 199 9.95 10.69 4.11
N VAL A 200 10.41 11.52 3.18
CA VAL A 200 11.60 12.36 3.36
C VAL A 200 11.17 13.73 3.83
N PRO A 201 11.46 14.13 5.06
CA PRO A 201 11.04 15.43 5.57
C PRO A 201 11.77 16.56 4.85
N LEU A 202 11.01 17.62 4.55
CA LEU A 202 11.54 18.90 4.16
C LEU A 202 11.65 19.78 5.40
N THR A 203 12.80 20.38 5.63
CA THR A 203 13.09 21.18 6.83
C THR A 203 13.60 22.57 6.44
N GLY A 204 13.64 23.48 7.42
CA GLY A 204 14.08 24.84 7.22
C GLY A 204 12.95 25.80 6.90
N THR A 205 13.30 27.04 6.62
CA THR A 205 12.37 28.13 6.36
C THR A 205 12.62 28.71 4.98
N ALA A 206 11.62 28.67 4.13
CA ALA A 206 11.73 29.23 2.78
C ALA A 206 11.91 30.74 2.83
N THR A 207 12.99 31.23 2.20
CA THR A 207 13.34 32.66 2.17
C THR A 207 12.96 33.33 0.86
N LYS A 208 12.55 32.55 -0.15
CA LYS A 208 12.20 33.03 -1.47
C LYS A 208 11.03 32.25 -2.04
N GLN A 209 10.11 32.95 -2.68
CA GLN A 209 9.07 32.32 -3.50
C GLN A 209 9.68 31.70 -4.74
N GLY A 210 9.05 30.65 -5.23
CA GLY A 210 9.45 30.05 -6.47
C GLY A 210 9.21 28.55 -6.52
N ILE A 211 9.57 27.99 -7.64
CA ILE A 211 9.51 26.54 -7.86
C ILE A 211 10.70 25.91 -7.15
N VAL A 212 10.42 24.81 -6.47
CA VAL A 212 11.41 23.91 -5.90
C VAL A 212 11.27 22.56 -6.58
N THR A 213 12.35 22.03 -7.09
CA THR A 213 12.39 20.72 -7.75
C THR A 213 13.30 19.77 -6.97
N PHE A 214 12.81 18.58 -6.74
CA PHE A 214 13.52 17.49 -6.07
C PHE A 214 13.67 16.33 -7.03
N ALA A 215 14.90 15.94 -7.32
CA ALA A 215 15.22 14.68 -8.00
C ALA A 215 15.62 13.65 -6.95
N VAL A 216 15.06 12.46 -7.02
CA VAL A 216 15.19 11.46 -5.96
C VAL A 216 15.62 10.13 -6.51
N LYS A 217 16.55 9.51 -5.80
CA LYS A 217 17.02 8.14 -6.03
C LYS A 217 16.98 7.36 -4.71
N ALA A 218 16.69 6.07 -4.79
CA ALA A 218 16.84 5.16 -3.67
C ALA A 218 17.78 4.02 -4.06
N THR A 219 18.68 3.68 -3.16
CA THR A 219 19.64 2.58 -3.32
C THR A 219 19.42 1.58 -2.19
N ASP A 220 19.24 0.31 -2.51
CA ASP A 220 19.11 -0.75 -1.50
C ASP A 220 20.47 -1.15 -0.89
N GLU A 221 20.45 -2.06 0.07
CA GLU A 221 21.66 -2.56 0.74
C GLU A 221 22.58 -3.37 -0.21
N ALA A 222 22.05 -3.89 -1.31
CA ALA A 222 22.83 -4.58 -2.35
C ALA A 222 23.44 -3.62 -3.38
N GLY A 223 23.12 -2.34 -3.32
CA GLY A 223 23.60 -1.31 -4.23
C GLY A 223 22.75 -1.13 -5.48
N ALA A 224 21.60 -1.77 -5.59
CA ALA A 224 20.69 -1.54 -6.70
C ALA A 224 19.97 -0.19 -6.55
N GLU A 225 20.08 0.64 -7.60
CA GLU A 225 19.53 1.99 -7.61
C GLU A 225 18.21 2.05 -8.38
N LYS A 226 17.23 2.74 -7.80
CA LYS A 226 15.99 3.16 -8.44
C LYS A 226 15.96 4.68 -8.55
N ASP A 227 15.87 5.20 -9.77
CA ASP A 227 15.64 6.60 -10.05
C ASP A 227 14.15 6.86 -10.20
N PHE A 228 13.61 7.82 -9.42
CA PHE A 228 12.21 8.24 -9.44
C PHE A 228 11.98 9.46 -10.34
N GLY A 229 13.05 10.02 -10.91
CA GLY A 229 12.98 11.29 -11.63
C GLY A 229 12.85 12.48 -10.69
N SER A 230 12.06 13.47 -11.08
CA SER A 230 11.89 14.70 -10.32
C SER A 230 10.44 15.08 -10.12
N VAL A 231 10.16 15.73 -9.00
CA VAL A 231 8.89 16.39 -8.68
C VAL A 231 9.13 17.85 -8.34
N SER A 232 8.20 18.70 -8.70
CA SER A 232 8.25 20.12 -8.39
C SER A 232 7.08 20.55 -7.53
N THR A 233 7.35 21.47 -6.63
CA THR A 233 6.35 22.17 -5.84
C THR A 233 6.65 23.66 -5.81
N ILE A 234 5.78 24.44 -5.18
CA ILE A 234 5.90 25.90 -5.14
C ILE A 234 5.98 26.37 -3.69
N VAL A 235 6.95 27.22 -3.41
CA VAL A 235 6.94 28.06 -2.20
C VAL A 235 5.96 29.21 -2.43
N ARG A 236 4.85 29.18 -1.72
CA ARG A 236 3.77 30.16 -1.84
C ARG A 236 3.99 31.31 -0.88
N ALA A 237 3.49 32.50 -1.24
CA ALA A 237 3.30 33.58 -0.29
C ALA A 237 2.31 33.14 0.81
N GLY A 238 2.52 33.63 2.01
CA GLY A 238 1.58 33.50 3.13
C GLY A 238 0.81 34.81 3.34
N PHE A 239 0.10 34.86 4.44
CA PHE A 239 -0.42 36.10 5.00
C PHE A 239 0.64 36.67 5.93
N ASP A 240 0.70 37.99 6.02
CA ASP A 240 1.52 38.65 7.03
C ASP A 240 0.91 38.52 8.45
N ALA A 241 1.62 39.02 9.44
CA ALA A 241 1.16 38.95 10.84
C ALA A 241 -0.16 39.75 11.09
N GLN A 242 -0.53 40.61 10.18
CA GLN A 242 -1.75 41.41 10.22
C GLN A 242 -2.90 40.78 9.44
N GLY A 243 -2.64 39.61 8.77
CA GLY A 243 -3.62 38.90 7.96
C GLY A 243 -3.79 39.46 6.54
N GLU A 244 -2.91 40.36 6.12
CA GLU A 244 -2.88 40.82 4.74
C GLU A 244 -2.33 39.73 3.83
N GLU A 245 -2.99 39.53 2.69
CA GLU A 245 -2.53 38.54 1.71
C GLU A 245 -1.23 39.02 1.06
N LEU A 246 -0.16 38.27 1.31
CA LEU A 246 1.09 38.51 0.61
C LEU A 246 0.95 38.12 -0.86
N PRO A 247 1.57 38.85 -1.79
CA PRO A 247 1.46 38.53 -3.21
C PRO A 247 1.87 37.09 -3.43
N LEU A 248 0.95 36.33 -3.96
CA LEU A 248 1.25 35.01 -4.46
C LEU A 248 2.33 35.11 -5.53
N LEU A 249 3.00 33.99 -5.74
CA LEU A 249 3.93 33.86 -6.82
C LEU A 249 3.40 34.55 -8.08
N THR A 250 4.18 35.41 -8.66
CA THR A 250 3.91 35.87 -10.01
C THR A 250 4.09 34.70 -10.93
N GLN A 251 3.01 34.06 -11.28
CA GLN A 251 3.03 32.91 -12.16
C GLN A 251 2.67 33.39 -13.55
N ASN A 252 3.51 33.07 -14.47
CA ASN A 252 3.26 33.34 -15.86
C ASN A 252 2.29 32.30 -16.44
N PHE A 253 1.05 32.69 -16.59
CA PHE A 253 0.02 31.81 -17.17
C PHE A 253 -0.07 31.89 -18.71
N GLY A 254 0.80 32.69 -19.35
CA GLY A 254 0.70 32.92 -20.78
C GLY A 254 -0.52 33.75 -21.20
N LYS A 255 -0.60 34.09 -22.46
CA LYS A 255 -1.80 34.74 -23.02
C LYS A 255 -2.91 33.72 -23.16
N PHE A 256 -4.07 34.07 -22.66
CA PHE A 256 -5.24 33.22 -22.88
C PHE A 256 -5.66 33.27 -24.33
N PRO A 257 -5.89 32.11 -24.97
CA PRO A 257 -6.15 32.05 -26.43
C PRO A 257 -7.40 32.80 -26.89
N TRP A 258 -8.33 33.02 -25.97
CA TRP A 258 -9.58 33.77 -26.24
C TRP A 258 -9.48 35.28 -26.02
N GLY A 259 -8.32 35.80 -25.64
CA GLY A 259 -8.09 37.22 -25.52
C GLY A 259 -8.93 37.93 -24.47
N GLY A 260 -9.49 37.21 -23.53
CA GLY A 260 -10.36 37.76 -22.49
C GLY A 260 -9.75 37.67 -21.10
N ASP A 261 -10.31 38.44 -20.21
CA ASP A 261 -10.02 38.40 -18.79
C ASP A 261 -10.56 37.10 -18.20
N CYS A 262 -9.71 36.16 -17.94
CA CYS A 262 -10.14 34.83 -17.48
C CYS A 262 -10.34 34.74 -15.98
N ILE A 263 -9.86 35.73 -15.26
CA ILE A 263 -10.06 35.78 -13.82
C ILE A 263 -10.96 36.94 -13.52
N GLY A 264 -12.13 36.75 -13.29
CA GLY A 264 -12.85 37.83 -12.72
C GLY A 264 -14.02 38.35 -13.45
N GLN A 265 -14.39 37.79 -14.52
CA GLN A 265 -15.77 37.95 -14.95
C GLN A 265 -16.68 37.23 -13.95
N LYS A 266 -16.71 37.76 -12.77
CA LYS A 266 -17.76 37.38 -11.84
C LYS A 266 -19.06 37.97 -12.35
N ALA A 267 -20.09 37.16 -12.39
CA ALA A 267 -21.44 37.65 -12.63
C ALA A 267 -21.73 38.84 -11.69
N GLY A 268 -22.08 39.99 -12.25
CA GLY A 268 -22.41 41.19 -11.49
C GLY A 268 -21.30 42.22 -11.29
N VAL A 269 -20.11 41.97 -11.80
CA VAL A 269 -19.05 42.97 -11.79
C VAL A 269 -19.08 43.72 -13.09
N THR A 270 -19.44 44.99 -13.02
CA THR A 270 -19.45 45.89 -14.18
C THR A 270 -18.07 46.49 -14.39
N THR A 271 -17.68 46.48 -15.61
CA THR A 271 -16.32 46.61 -16.07
C THR A 271 -15.77 48.00 -16.19
N ALA A 272 -16.61 48.99 -16.24
CA ALA A 272 -16.16 50.29 -16.79
C ALA A 272 -15.03 50.94 -16.00
N ASP A 273 -14.92 50.68 -14.71
CA ASP A 273 -13.93 51.40 -13.90
C ASP A 273 -13.34 50.56 -12.75
N LYS A 274 -13.47 49.23 -12.82
CA LYS A 274 -13.04 48.39 -11.70
C LYS A 274 -11.99 47.39 -12.17
N THR A 275 -10.77 47.79 -12.02
CA THR A 275 -9.65 46.85 -12.12
C THR A 275 -9.57 46.07 -10.83
N VAL A 276 -9.82 44.76 -10.87
CA VAL A 276 -9.84 43.89 -9.69
C VAL A 276 -8.44 43.49 -9.29
N ALA A 277 -7.61 43.19 -10.25
CA ALA A 277 -6.21 42.90 -10.06
C ALA A 277 -5.43 43.12 -11.35
N ASN A 278 -4.16 43.44 -11.19
CA ASN A 278 -3.20 43.34 -12.27
C ASN A 278 -2.42 42.04 -12.09
N LEU A 279 -2.51 41.17 -13.07
CA LEU A 279 -1.71 39.97 -13.11
C LEU A 279 -0.53 40.21 -14.04
N SER A 280 0.66 39.89 -13.57
CA SER A 280 1.84 39.84 -14.42
C SER A 280 1.95 38.47 -15.06
N LEU A 281 1.83 38.45 -16.36
CA LEU A 281 1.95 37.25 -17.19
C LEU A 281 3.11 37.47 -18.17
N ASP A 282 4.15 36.69 -18.12
CA ASP A 282 5.33 36.81 -18.98
C ASP A 282 5.87 38.27 -19.05
N ASN A 283 5.97 38.93 -17.90
CA ASN A 283 6.28 40.39 -17.80
C ASN A 283 5.22 41.34 -18.41
N GLU A 284 4.09 40.82 -18.81
CA GLU A 284 2.94 41.67 -19.19
C GLU A 284 2.00 41.83 -18.00
N THR A 285 1.47 43.02 -17.83
CA THR A 285 0.44 43.29 -16.83
C THR A 285 -0.92 43.12 -17.48
N VAL A 286 -1.71 42.22 -17.01
CA VAL A 286 -3.10 42.04 -17.44
C VAL A 286 -4.00 42.68 -16.41
N SER A 287 -4.75 43.67 -16.84
CA SER A 287 -5.79 44.27 -16.01
C SER A 287 -7.01 43.37 -16.03
N VAL A 288 -7.41 42.92 -14.88
CA VAL A 288 -8.65 42.18 -14.70
C VAL A 288 -9.71 43.17 -14.25
N SER A 289 -10.66 43.45 -15.12
CA SER A 289 -11.81 44.26 -14.74
C SER A 289 -12.86 43.38 -14.08
N ALA A 290 -13.39 43.89 -13.00
CA ALA A 290 -14.45 43.24 -12.23
C ALA A 290 -15.83 43.73 -12.68
#